data_6595cb0f787dcddd82e8bc9e09dd661b
#
_entry.id   6595cb0f787dcddd82e8bc9e09dd661b
#
_cell.length_a   1.000
_cell.length_b   1.000
_cell.length_c   1.000
_cell.angle_alpha   90.00
_cell.angle_beta   90.00
_cell.angle_gamma   90.00
#
_symmetry.space_group_name_H-M   'P 1'
#
loop_
_entity.id
_entity.type
_entity.pdbx_description
1 polymer ?
#
loop_
_entity_poly.entity_id
_entity_poly.type
_entity_poly.pdbx_seq_one_letter_code
_entity_poly.pdbx_strand_id
1 'polypeptide(L)'
;MSRGLGDVYKRQGAEYYAFPTAEALALATEEQLRECNLGYRAKYVLDTARKVCFGDISLNSLYDMTYKAARKELLGLYGVGEKVADCICLFGLHQLDAFPVDTHIRQALDAHYKRGFPNRRYKGCRGVMQQYIFYYELMK
;
A
#
# COMPACT_ATOMS: atom_id res chain seq x y z
N MET A 1 -3.84 0.87 -13.74
CA MET A 1 -4.17 1.64 -14.95
C MET A 1 -5.52 2.31 -14.76
N SER A 2 -5.65 3.59 -15.01
CA SER A 2 -6.85 4.37 -14.67
C SER A 2 -8.01 4.24 -15.64
N ARG A 3 -7.81 3.64 -16.82
CA ARG A 3 -8.84 3.38 -17.86
C ARG A 3 -9.84 4.55 -18.07
N GLY A 4 -9.31 5.77 -18.18
CA GLY A 4 -10.13 6.97 -18.45
C GLY A 4 -10.62 7.72 -17.22
N LEU A 5 -10.34 7.26 -16.01
CA LEU A 5 -10.67 7.97 -14.78
C LEU A 5 -9.63 9.02 -14.37
N GLY A 6 -8.44 8.97 -14.95
CA GLY A 6 -7.36 9.91 -14.69
C GLY A 6 -7.04 10.80 -15.90
N ASP A 7 -6.20 11.81 -15.68
CA ASP A 7 -5.72 12.68 -16.73
C ASP A 7 -4.86 11.93 -17.75
N VAL A 8 -4.95 12.32 -19.01
CA VAL A 8 -4.18 11.73 -20.11
C VAL A 8 -2.87 12.48 -20.28
N TYR A 9 -1.76 11.74 -20.29
CA TYR A 9 -0.44 12.25 -20.61
C TYR A 9 0.12 11.58 -21.85
N LYS A 10 0.90 12.34 -22.63
CA LYS A 10 1.63 11.82 -23.78
C LYS A 10 3.13 11.87 -23.50
N ARG A 11 3.81 10.75 -23.61
CA ARG A 11 5.25 10.67 -23.49
C ARG A 11 5.81 9.72 -24.56
N GLN A 12 6.80 10.19 -25.33
CA GLN A 12 7.41 9.40 -26.40
C GLN A 12 6.39 8.83 -27.41
N GLY A 13 5.33 9.59 -27.71
CA GLY A 13 4.29 9.19 -28.66
C GLY A 13 3.23 8.22 -28.11
N ALA A 14 3.35 7.78 -26.86
CA ALA A 14 2.35 6.92 -26.21
C ALA A 14 1.46 7.74 -25.27
N GLU A 15 0.18 7.36 -25.18
CA GLU A 15 -0.76 7.95 -24.25
C GLU A 15 -0.70 7.20 -22.89
N TYR A 16 -0.67 7.98 -21.80
CA TYR A 16 -0.70 7.45 -20.43
C TYR A 16 -1.83 8.09 -19.68
N TYR A 17 -2.43 7.33 -18.77
CA TYR A 17 -3.40 7.85 -17.82
C TYR A 17 -2.72 7.98 -16.45
N ALA A 18 -2.81 9.16 -15.84
CA ALA A 18 -2.41 9.33 -14.45
C ALA A 18 -3.29 8.48 -13.54
N PHE A 19 -2.79 8.20 -12.35
CA PHE A 19 -3.65 7.62 -11.31
C PHE A 19 -4.78 8.61 -11.01
N PRO A 20 -6.04 8.16 -10.96
CA PRO A 20 -7.17 9.05 -10.76
C PRO A 20 -7.14 9.72 -9.38
N THR A 21 -7.72 10.92 -9.30
CA THR A 21 -7.88 11.62 -8.02
C THR A 21 -8.89 10.89 -7.13
N ALA A 22 -8.84 11.19 -5.83
CA ALA A 22 -9.83 10.64 -4.89
C ALA A 22 -11.26 11.06 -5.29
N GLU A 23 -11.43 12.29 -5.77
CA GLU A 23 -12.72 12.81 -6.26
C GLU A 23 -13.23 12.00 -7.44
N ALA A 24 -12.40 11.72 -8.43
CA ALA A 24 -12.77 10.92 -9.60
C ALA A 24 -13.17 9.50 -9.20
N LEU A 25 -12.42 8.88 -8.29
CA LEU A 25 -12.72 7.54 -7.77
C LEU A 25 -13.99 7.52 -6.93
N ALA A 26 -14.25 8.56 -6.13
CA ALA A 26 -15.43 8.64 -5.29
C ALA A 26 -16.73 8.76 -6.12
N LEU A 27 -16.65 9.36 -7.32
CA LEU A 27 -17.78 9.50 -8.25
C LEU A 27 -17.98 8.25 -9.11
N ALA A 28 -17.02 7.34 -9.17
CA ALA A 28 -17.15 6.11 -9.94
C ALA A 28 -18.13 5.14 -9.26
N THR A 29 -18.67 4.21 -10.06
CA THR A 29 -19.47 3.11 -9.54
C THR A 29 -18.57 1.91 -9.24
N GLU A 30 -19.07 1.00 -8.41
CA GLU A 30 -18.34 -0.25 -8.14
C GLU A 30 -18.13 -1.07 -9.41
N GLU A 31 -19.12 -1.10 -10.31
CA GLU A 31 -19.03 -1.79 -11.61
C GLU A 31 -17.91 -1.21 -12.48
N GLN A 32 -17.82 0.12 -12.59
CA GLN A 32 -16.74 0.77 -13.34
C GLN A 32 -15.36 0.40 -12.79
N LEU A 33 -15.21 0.35 -11.47
CA LEU A 33 -13.95 -0.05 -10.84
C LEU A 33 -13.65 -1.54 -11.04
N ARG A 34 -14.67 -2.40 -11.06
CA ARG A 34 -14.51 -3.83 -11.38
C ARG A 34 -14.03 -4.03 -12.82
N GLU A 35 -14.51 -3.22 -13.77
CA GLU A 35 -14.03 -3.23 -15.16
C GLU A 35 -12.55 -2.87 -15.28
N CYS A 36 -11.98 -2.18 -14.28
CA CYS A 36 -10.55 -1.89 -14.18
C CYS A 36 -9.73 -3.07 -13.62
N ASN A 37 -10.29 -4.26 -13.55
CA ASN A 37 -9.66 -5.49 -13.02
C ASN A 37 -9.34 -5.42 -11.51
N LEU A 38 -10.08 -4.65 -10.74
CA LEU A 38 -9.92 -4.58 -9.28
C LEU A 38 -10.61 -5.74 -8.56
N GLY A 39 -11.57 -6.40 -9.19
CA GLY A 39 -12.33 -7.48 -8.60
C GLY A 39 -13.01 -7.05 -7.29
N TYR A 40 -12.88 -7.85 -6.24
CA TYR A 40 -13.46 -7.53 -4.93
C TYR A 40 -12.86 -6.29 -4.27
N ARG A 41 -11.68 -5.84 -4.72
CA ARG A 41 -11.02 -4.63 -4.20
C ARG A 41 -11.71 -3.34 -4.63
N ALA A 42 -12.58 -3.39 -5.64
CA ALA A 42 -13.32 -2.22 -6.13
C ALA A 42 -14.05 -1.47 -5.01
N LYS A 43 -14.74 -2.20 -4.16
CA LYS A 43 -15.45 -1.61 -3.00
C LYS A 43 -14.52 -0.98 -1.97
N TYR A 44 -13.33 -1.54 -1.78
CA TYR A 44 -12.33 -0.98 -0.85
C TYR A 44 -11.76 0.34 -1.37
N VAL A 45 -11.44 0.39 -2.66
CA VAL A 45 -10.96 1.61 -3.33
C VAL A 45 -12.02 2.70 -3.26
N LEU A 46 -13.27 2.36 -3.56
CA LEU A 46 -14.40 3.30 -3.53
C LEU A 46 -14.65 3.86 -2.13
N ASP A 47 -14.67 3.01 -1.11
CA ASP A 47 -14.85 3.43 0.29
C ASP A 47 -13.72 4.36 0.75
N THR A 48 -12.47 4.01 0.46
CA THR A 48 -11.32 4.84 0.81
C THR A 48 -11.35 6.18 0.09
N ALA A 49 -11.67 6.20 -1.20
CA ALA A 49 -11.78 7.44 -1.97
C ALA A 49 -12.83 8.38 -1.39
N ARG A 50 -13.97 7.85 -0.98
CA ARG A 50 -15.04 8.63 -0.34
C ARG A 50 -14.60 9.20 1.00
N LYS A 51 -13.92 8.41 1.83
CA LYS A 51 -13.38 8.87 3.12
C LYS A 51 -12.37 10.00 2.95
N VAL A 52 -11.52 9.92 1.94
CA VAL A 52 -10.58 11.01 1.61
C VAL A 52 -11.34 12.26 1.19
N CYS A 53 -12.33 12.14 0.30
CA CYS A 53 -13.13 13.28 -0.17
C CYS A 53 -13.95 13.94 0.94
N PHE A 54 -14.50 13.17 1.86
CA PHE A 54 -15.29 13.69 2.98
C PHE A 54 -14.43 14.23 4.13
N GLY A 55 -13.12 14.08 4.05
CA GLY A 55 -12.20 14.55 5.08
C GLY A 55 -12.07 13.64 6.30
N ASP A 56 -12.61 12.43 6.24
CA ASP A 56 -12.49 11.45 7.33
C ASP A 56 -11.05 10.98 7.52
N ILE A 57 -10.26 11.00 6.47
CA ILE A 57 -8.83 10.75 6.49
C ILE A 57 -8.10 11.74 5.59
N SER A 58 -6.98 12.28 6.07
CA SER A 58 -6.08 13.12 5.29
C SER A 58 -4.83 12.32 4.91
N LEU A 59 -4.66 12.02 3.63
CA LEU A 59 -3.47 11.30 3.15
C LEU A 59 -2.18 12.10 3.41
N ASN A 60 -2.24 13.42 3.28
CA ASN A 60 -1.07 14.27 3.53
C ASN A 60 -0.64 14.26 4.99
N SER A 61 -1.58 14.17 5.93
CA SER A 61 -1.24 14.12 7.36
C SER A 61 -0.50 12.84 7.77
N LEU A 62 -0.64 11.76 7.00
CA LEU A 62 0.06 10.50 7.26
C LEU A 62 1.58 10.64 7.17
N TYR A 63 2.07 11.55 6.32
CA TYR A 63 3.52 11.80 6.17
C TYR A 63 4.15 12.38 7.43
N ASP A 64 3.38 13.11 8.22
CA ASP A 64 3.85 13.74 9.47
C ASP A 64 3.65 12.86 10.70
N MET A 65 3.04 11.69 10.54
CA MET A 65 2.78 10.75 11.62
C MET A 65 3.97 9.83 11.87
N THR A 66 4.09 9.36 13.12
CA THR A 66 4.97 8.24 13.43
C THR A 66 4.46 6.96 12.74
N TYR A 67 5.34 5.98 12.55
CA TYR A 67 4.97 4.68 11.99
C TYR A 67 3.75 4.07 12.71
N LYS A 68 3.80 4.07 14.03
CA LYS A 68 2.71 3.51 14.85
C LYS A 68 1.38 4.23 14.63
N ALA A 69 1.40 5.57 14.59
CA ALA A 69 0.21 6.38 14.38
C ALA A 69 -0.36 6.20 12.97
N ALA A 70 0.49 6.29 11.95
CA ALA A 70 0.08 6.09 10.55
C ALA A 70 -0.50 4.70 10.33
N ARG A 71 0.14 3.66 10.87
CA ARG A 71 -0.34 2.28 10.78
C ARG A 71 -1.73 2.12 11.39
N LYS A 72 -1.95 2.73 12.54
CA LYS A 72 -3.26 2.71 13.22
C LYS A 72 -4.35 3.37 12.37
N GLU A 73 -4.07 4.54 11.79
CA GLU A 73 -5.00 5.22 10.89
C GLU A 73 -5.34 4.34 9.66
N LEU A 74 -4.33 3.75 9.04
CA LEU A 74 -4.51 2.91 7.86
C LEU A 74 -5.32 1.64 8.18
N LEU A 75 -5.15 1.04 9.34
CA LEU A 75 -5.93 -0.13 9.77
C LEU A 75 -7.42 0.19 9.94
N GLY A 76 -7.79 1.45 10.11
CA GLY A 76 -9.18 1.89 10.15
C GLY A 76 -9.86 1.93 8.78
N LEU A 77 -9.12 1.78 7.69
CA LEU A 77 -9.67 1.75 6.34
C LEU A 77 -10.22 0.37 5.99
N TYR A 78 -11.36 0.36 5.28
CA TYR A 78 -11.99 -0.88 4.85
C TYR A 78 -11.09 -1.63 3.86
N GLY A 79 -10.84 -2.90 4.15
CA GLY A 79 -9.99 -3.75 3.31
C GLY A 79 -8.48 -3.60 3.55
N VAL A 80 -8.06 -2.78 4.51
CA VAL A 80 -6.64 -2.64 4.88
C VAL A 80 -6.36 -3.45 6.14
N GLY A 81 -5.66 -4.56 5.97
CA GLY A 81 -5.14 -5.36 7.07
C GLY A 81 -3.71 -4.99 7.42
N GLU A 82 -3.11 -5.72 8.35
CA GLU A 82 -1.76 -5.44 8.86
C GLU A 82 -0.70 -5.41 7.76
N LYS A 83 -0.71 -6.40 6.88
CA LYS A 83 0.27 -6.48 5.77
C LYS A 83 0.13 -5.28 4.83
N VAL A 84 -1.08 -4.92 4.45
CA VAL A 84 -1.33 -3.78 3.54
C VAL A 84 -0.96 -2.47 4.22
N ALA A 85 -1.31 -2.28 5.49
CA ALA A 85 -0.92 -1.09 6.25
C ALA A 85 0.60 -0.93 6.31
N ASP A 86 1.33 -2.00 6.58
CA ASP A 86 2.80 -1.99 6.59
C ASP A 86 3.40 -1.73 5.21
N CYS A 87 2.80 -2.25 4.14
CA CYS A 87 3.22 -1.93 2.76
C CYS A 87 3.04 -0.45 2.46
N ILE A 88 1.91 0.14 2.83
CA ILE A 88 1.66 1.58 2.63
C ILE A 88 2.67 2.40 3.41
N CYS A 89 2.93 2.05 4.67
CA CYS A 89 3.92 2.75 5.50
C CYS A 89 5.32 2.66 4.89
N LEU A 90 5.74 1.49 4.44
CA LEU A 90 7.07 1.29 3.89
C LEU A 90 7.26 1.98 2.55
N PHE A 91 6.35 1.73 1.59
CA PHE A 91 6.53 2.18 0.21
C PHE A 91 5.94 3.57 -0.04
N GLY A 92 4.84 3.91 0.61
CA GLY A 92 4.16 5.18 0.40
C GLY A 92 4.61 6.29 1.34
N LEU A 93 4.90 5.96 2.60
CA LEU A 93 5.20 6.94 3.65
C LEU A 93 6.68 6.97 4.06
N HIS A 94 7.54 6.20 3.41
CA HIS A 94 8.96 6.12 3.71
C HIS A 94 9.27 5.75 5.17
N GLN A 95 8.40 4.92 5.77
CA GLN A 95 8.60 4.38 7.11
C GLN A 95 9.45 3.12 7.03
N LEU A 96 10.77 3.29 7.03
CA LEU A 96 11.74 2.23 6.70
C LEU A 96 11.82 1.10 7.73
N ASP A 97 11.22 1.28 8.90
CA ASP A 97 11.09 0.22 9.91
C ASP A 97 9.81 -0.61 9.78
N ALA A 98 8.90 -0.24 8.86
CA ALA A 98 7.73 -1.05 8.57
C ALA A 98 8.16 -2.39 7.95
N PHE A 99 7.59 -3.47 8.45
CA PHE A 99 7.98 -4.83 8.07
C PHE A 99 6.75 -5.64 7.65
N PRO A 100 6.30 -5.52 6.38
CA PRO A 100 5.17 -6.29 5.89
C PRO A 100 5.45 -7.79 5.92
N VAL A 101 4.54 -8.57 6.46
CA VAL A 101 4.69 -10.03 6.55
C VAL A 101 3.62 -10.68 5.67
N ASP A 102 4.05 -11.22 4.55
CA ASP A 102 3.24 -12.09 3.70
C ASP A 102 3.60 -13.57 3.93
N THR A 103 3.05 -14.46 3.13
CA THR A 103 3.32 -15.89 3.23
C THR A 103 4.80 -16.21 3.01
N HIS A 104 5.44 -15.58 2.03
CA HIS A 104 6.85 -15.81 1.72
C HIS A 104 7.76 -15.34 2.85
N ILE A 105 7.52 -14.16 3.38
CA ILE A 105 8.28 -13.61 4.51
C ILE A 105 8.09 -14.48 5.75
N ARG A 106 6.86 -14.92 6.02
CA ARG A 106 6.59 -15.80 7.17
C ARG A 106 7.38 -17.10 7.05
N GLN A 107 7.36 -17.72 5.88
CA GLN A 107 8.14 -18.94 5.63
C GLN A 107 9.64 -18.73 5.82
N ALA A 108 10.16 -17.60 5.31
CA ALA A 108 11.57 -17.24 5.47
C ALA A 108 11.94 -17.03 6.95
N LEU A 109 11.08 -16.32 7.71
CA LEU A 109 11.31 -16.11 9.15
C LEU A 109 11.30 -17.44 9.92
N ASP A 110 10.36 -18.31 9.63
CA ASP A 110 10.25 -19.62 10.28
C ASP A 110 11.45 -20.53 9.94
N ALA A 111 11.96 -20.46 8.72
CA ALA A 111 13.08 -21.29 8.26
C ALA A 111 14.45 -20.79 8.75
N HIS A 112 14.69 -19.47 8.71
CA HIS A 112 16.02 -18.89 8.90
C HIS A 112 16.19 -18.06 10.18
N TYR A 113 15.09 -17.62 10.78
CA TYR A 113 15.10 -16.71 11.93
C TYR A 113 14.33 -17.29 13.12
N LYS A 114 14.65 -18.51 13.51
CA LYS A 114 13.94 -19.23 14.58
C LYS A 114 13.90 -18.50 15.93
N ARG A 115 14.88 -17.61 16.17
CA ARG A 115 14.94 -16.77 17.38
C ARG A 115 14.32 -15.37 17.16
N GLY A 116 13.62 -15.18 16.04
CA GLY A 116 13.08 -13.90 15.61
C GLY A 116 14.06 -13.09 14.75
N PHE A 117 13.52 -12.17 13.99
CA PHE A 117 14.32 -11.27 13.16
C PHE A 117 15.13 -10.31 14.04
N PRO A 118 16.40 -10.02 13.71
CA PRO A 118 17.27 -9.18 14.53
C PRO A 118 16.90 -7.69 14.42
N ASN A 119 15.75 -7.32 14.99
CA ASN A 119 15.15 -5.99 14.87
C ASN A 119 16.06 -4.86 15.33
N ARG A 120 16.82 -5.06 16.42
CA ARG A 120 17.71 -4.03 16.94
C ARG A 120 18.87 -3.72 16.00
N ARG A 121 19.42 -4.77 15.35
CA ARG A 121 20.55 -4.63 14.41
C ARG A 121 20.16 -3.81 13.20
N TYR A 122 18.93 -3.96 12.72
CA TYR A 122 18.44 -3.31 11.49
C TYR A 122 17.48 -2.17 11.77
N LYS A 123 17.48 -1.62 12.98
CA LYS A 123 16.65 -0.45 13.30
C LYS A 123 16.96 0.69 12.32
N GLY A 124 15.91 1.30 11.78
CA GLY A 124 15.99 2.34 10.76
C GLY A 124 15.93 1.82 9.32
N CYS A 125 16.12 0.53 9.09
CA CYS A 125 16.07 -0.07 7.74
C CYS A 125 15.46 -1.48 7.71
N ARG A 126 14.65 -1.83 8.71
CA ARG A 126 14.03 -3.18 8.80
C ARG A 126 13.22 -3.53 7.56
N GLY A 127 12.44 -2.59 7.04
CA GLY A 127 11.64 -2.80 5.84
C GLY A 127 12.48 -2.98 4.58
N VAL A 128 13.64 -2.33 4.51
CA VAL A 128 14.60 -2.54 3.41
C VAL A 128 15.15 -3.97 3.47
N MET A 129 15.51 -4.44 4.65
CA MET A 129 15.96 -5.83 4.84
C MET A 129 14.87 -6.83 4.50
N GLN A 130 13.61 -6.53 4.85
CA GLN A 130 12.46 -7.35 4.46
C GLN A 130 12.38 -7.51 2.93
N GLN A 131 12.63 -6.44 2.17
CA GLN A 131 12.63 -6.51 0.70
C GLN A 131 13.75 -7.39 0.14
N TYR A 132 14.94 -7.39 0.74
CA TYR A 132 16.01 -8.32 0.37
C TYR A 132 15.61 -9.77 0.63
N ILE A 133 15.02 -10.06 1.77
CA ILE A 133 14.53 -11.40 2.12
C ILE A 133 13.45 -11.83 1.13
N PHE A 134 12.49 -10.97 0.85
CA PHE A 134 11.41 -11.25 -0.09
C PHE A 134 11.93 -11.57 -1.49
N TYR A 135 12.85 -10.74 -2.00
CA TYR A 135 13.48 -10.97 -3.30
C TYR A 135 14.24 -12.30 -3.34
N TYR A 136 15.01 -12.58 -2.31
CA TYR A 136 15.76 -13.84 -2.19
C TYR A 136 14.82 -15.06 -2.23
N GLU A 137 13.73 -15.03 -1.49
CA GLU A 137 12.75 -16.12 -1.47
C GLU A 137 12.05 -16.31 -2.82
N LEU A 138 11.76 -15.23 -3.54
CA LEU A 138 11.17 -15.32 -4.87
C LEU A 138 12.12 -15.90 -5.92
N MET A 139 13.43 -15.69 -5.76
CA MET A 139 14.45 -16.11 -6.74
C MET A 139 15.03 -17.49 -6.45
N LYS A 140 14.60 -18.17 -5.43
CA LYS A 140 15.00 -19.54 -5.11
C LYS A 140 14.63 -20.55 -6.18
#